data_5748cddafb0158fa2443e5103e810f89
#
_entry.id   5748cddafb0158fa2443e5103e810f89
#
_cell.length_a   1.000
_cell.length_b   1.000
_cell.length_c   1.000
_cell.angle_alpha   90.00
_cell.angle_beta   90.00
_cell.angle_gamma   90.00
#
_symmetry.space_group_name_H-M   'P 1'
#
loop_
_entity.id
_entity.type
_entity.pdbx_description
1 polymer ?
#
loop_
_entity_poly.entity_id
_entity_poly.type
_entity_poly.pdbx_seq_one_letter_code
_entity_poly.pdbx_strand_id
1 'polypeptide(L)'
;MKIAVLAVQGAFIEHEKMLESLGAETIELRQKSDLEQDFDGIVLPGGESTVQGKLLKELDMYDALKEKIEQGMPVLATCAGLILLAEELSNDDKRHFATLPVCVKRNAYGRQLGSFHYDGEIKGLGVYPMEFIRAPYIESVKPGVEIL
;
A
#
# COMPACT_ATOMS: atom_id res chain seq x y z
N MET A 1 -19.69 -4.68 -1.45
CA MET A 1 -18.41 -4.11 -1.89
C MET A 1 -17.40 -5.23 -1.89
N LYS A 2 -16.70 -5.40 -3.00
CA LYS A 2 -15.68 -6.44 -3.19
C LYS A 2 -14.30 -5.78 -3.29
N ILE A 3 -13.37 -6.15 -2.42
CA ILE A 3 -12.03 -5.55 -2.34
C ILE A 3 -10.99 -6.59 -2.69
N ALA A 4 -10.13 -6.25 -3.63
CA ALA A 4 -8.99 -7.07 -4.01
C ALA A 4 -7.80 -6.78 -3.08
N VAL A 5 -7.17 -7.80 -2.54
CA VAL A 5 -5.99 -7.68 -1.66
C VAL A 5 -4.79 -8.31 -2.36
N LEU A 6 -3.72 -7.54 -2.54
CA LEU A 6 -2.48 -8.06 -3.12
C LEU A 6 -1.86 -9.10 -2.17
N ALA A 7 -1.91 -10.37 -2.55
CA ALA A 7 -1.55 -11.51 -1.71
C ALA A 7 -0.28 -12.25 -2.19
N VAL A 8 0.64 -11.52 -2.82
CA VAL A 8 1.92 -12.10 -3.28
C VAL A 8 2.97 -12.15 -2.16
N GLN A 9 2.93 -11.21 -1.20
CA GLN A 9 3.82 -11.17 -0.03
C GLN A 9 3.33 -10.12 0.97
N GLY A 10 3.48 -10.38 2.26
CA GLY A 10 3.22 -9.40 3.34
C GLY A 10 1.96 -9.70 4.13
N ALA A 11 1.44 -8.67 4.81
CA ALA A 11 0.34 -8.75 5.78
C ALA A 11 -1.05 -8.69 5.10
N PHE A 12 -1.30 -9.52 4.08
CA PHE A 12 -2.55 -9.51 3.33
C PHE A 12 -3.71 -10.13 4.13
N ILE A 13 -3.46 -11.20 4.89
CA ILE A 13 -4.47 -11.89 5.71
C ILE A 13 -5.07 -10.95 6.77
N GLU A 14 -4.27 -10.08 7.35
CA GLU A 14 -4.71 -9.12 8.37
C GLU A 14 -5.69 -8.10 7.75
N HIS A 15 -5.41 -7.64 6.54
CA HIS A 15 -6.31 -6.75 5.80
C HIS A 15 -7.62 -7.46 5.41
N GLU A 16 -7.54 -8.70 4.93
CA GLU A 16 -8.73 -9.50 4.60
C GLU A 16 -9.66 -9.67 5.78
N LYS A 17 -9.13 -10.13 6.92
CA LYS A 17 -9.91 -10.29 8.15
C LYS A 17 -10.57 -9.00 8.61
N MET A 18 -9.87 -7.86 8.51
CA MET A 18 -10.43 -6.57 8.86
C MET A 18 -11.56 -6.18 7.90
N LEU A 19 -11.36 -6.30 6.59
CA LEU A 19 -12.36 -5.97 5.57
C LEU A 19 -13.61 -6.85 5.72
N GLU A 20 -13.44 -8.15 5.92
CA GLU A 20 -14.53 -9.10 6.14
C GLU A 20 -15.32 -8.77 7.41
N SER A 21 -14.64 -8.37 8.49
CA SER A 21 -15.29 -7.92 9.73
C SER A 21 -16.15 -6.66 9.53
N LEU A 22 -15.84 -5.86 8.51
CA LEU A 22 -16.60 -4.68 8.09
C LEU A 22 -17.67 -5.00 7.04
N GLY A 23 -17.84 -6.28 6.68
CA GLY A 23 -18.86 -6.74 5.73
C GLY A 23 -18.47 -6.61 4.26
N ALA A 24 -17.20 -6.41 3.94
CA ALA A 24 -16.71 -6.48 2.57
C ALA A 24 -16.44 -7.94 2.16
N GLU A 25 -16.62 -8.23 0.88
CA GLU A 25 -16.11 -9.46 0.25
C GLU A 25 -14.65 -9.20 -0.15
N THR A 26 -13.76 -10.15 0.10
CA THR A 26 -12.37 -10.05 -0.29
C THR A 26 -12.01 -11.05 -1.38
N ILE A 27 -11.09 -10.67 -2.26
CA ILE A 27 -10.44 -11.56 -3.22
C ILE A 27 -8.93 -11.36 -3.14
N GLU A 28 -8.20 -12.46 -3.23
CA GLU A 28 -6.74 -12.41 -3.26
C GLU A 28 -6.21 -12.24 -4.69
N LEU A 29 -5.30 -11.29 -4.88
CA LEU A 29 -4.53 -11.15 -6.11
C LEU A 29 -3.20 -11.87 -5.98
N ARG A 30 -3.10 -13.08 -6.53
CA ARG A 30 -1.92 -13.95 -6.48
C ARG A 30 -1.28 -14.20 -7.84
N GLN A 31 -2.04 -14.02 -8.90
CA GLN A 31 -1.66 -14.27 -10.29
C GLN A 31 -2.41 -13.34 -11.24
N LYS A 32 -1.95 -13.24 -12.47
CA LYS A 32 -2.50 -12.31 -13.47
C LYS A 32 -4.00 -12.50 -13.71
N SER A 33 -4.49 -13.73 -13.78
CA SER A 33 -5.90 -14.02 -14.00
C SER A 33 -6.82 -13.50 -12.89
N ASP A 34 -6.31 -13.29 -11.69
CA ASP A 34 -7.11 -12.75 -10.59
C ASP A 34 -7.50 -11.28 -10.83
N LEU A 35 -6.72 -10.56 -11.65
CA LEU A 35 -7.00 -9.18 -12.05
C LEU A 35 -8.15 -9.06 -13.07
N GLU A 36 -8.61 -10.17 -13.66
CA GLU A 36 -9.73 -10.20 -14.58
C GLU A 36 -11.09 -10.18 -13.87
N GLN A 37 -11.09 -10.42 -12.55
CA GLN A 37 -12.29 -10.34 -11.73
C GLN A 37 -12.72 -8.89 -11.51
N ASP A 38 -14.03 -8.69 -11.29
CA ASP A 38 -14.55 -7.39 -10.90
C ASP A 38 -14.37 -7.15 -9.42
N PHE A 39 -13.84 -5.97 -9.06
CA PHE A 39 -13.71 -5.49 -7.69
C PHE A 39 -13.78 -3.96 -7.63
N ASP A 40 -14.16 -3.44 -6.46
CA ASP A 40 -14.44 -2.02 -6.25
C ASP A 40 -13.24 -1.23 -5.75
N GLY A 41 -12.19 -1.89 -5.28
CA GLY A 41 -10.98 -1.29 -4.76
C GLY A 41 -9.87 -2.29 -4.52
N ILE A 42 -8.66 -1.78 -4.28
CA ILE A 42 -7.44 -2.57 -4.08
C ILE A 42 -6.80 -2.24 -2.74
N VAL A 43 -6.32 -3.25 -2.03
CA VAL A 43 -5.41 -3.09 -0.89
C VAL A 43 -4.00 -3.55 -1.29
N LEU A 44 -3.03 -2.66 -1.09
CA LEU A 44 -1.61 -2.97 -1.16
C LEU A 44 -1.05 -3.07 0.26
N PRO A 45 -0.82 -4.29 0.77
CA PRO A 45 -0.49 -4.49 2.18
C PRO A 45 0.97 -4.13 2.50
N GLY A 46 1.24 -3.98 3.78
CA GLY A 46 2.59 -3.91 4.31
C GLY A 46 3.36 -5.20 4.05
N GLY A 47 4.69 -5.09 4.01
CA GLY A 47 5.59 -6.20 3.71
C GLY A 47 6.96 -5.69 3.27
N GLU A 48 7.58 -6.39 2.32
CA GLU A 48 8.86 -5.99 1.71
C GLU A 48 8.64 -5.51 0.28
N SER A 49 8.70 -4.21 0.07
CA SER A 49 8.37 -3.57 -1.22
C SER A 49 9.25 -4.04 -2.38
N THR A 50 10.52 -4.35 -2.13
CA THR A 50 11.43 -4.88 -3.16
C THR A 50 10.99 -6.26 -3.63
N VAL A 51 10.56 -7.12 -2.69
CA VAL A 51 10.06 -8.46 -2.98
C VAL A 51 8.71 -8.39 -3.68
N GLN A 52 7.78 -7.57 -3.17
CA GLN A 52 6.48 -7.36 -3.82
C GLN A 52 6.63 -6.86 -5.25
N GLY A 53 7.49 -5.84 -5.48
CA GLY A 53 7.72 -5.30 -6.81
C GLY A 53 8.38 -6.30 -7.78
N LYS A 54 9.26 -7.19 -7.27
CA LYS A 54 9.84 -8.28 -8.04
C LYS A 54 8.76 -9.32 -8.42
N LEU A 55 7.99 -9.80 -7.46
CA LEU A 55 6.94 -10.79 -7.68
C LEU A 55 5.85 -10.29 -8.62
N LEU A 56 5.44 -9.03 -8.52
CA LEU A 56 4.48 -8.43 -9.45
C LEU A 56 4.95 -8.53 -10.90
N LYS A 57 6.25 -8.35 -11.17
CA LYS A 57 6.83 -8.49 -12.51
C LYS A 57 6.95 -9.95 -12.93
N GLU A 58 7.41 -10.83 -12.06
CA GLU A 58 7.55 -12.27 -12.34
C GLU A 58 6.21 -12.96 -12.61
N LEU A 59 5.15 -12.50 -11.96
CA LEU A 59 3.78 -13.00 -12.14
C LEU A 59 3.00 -12.28 -13.25
N ASP A 60 3.66 -11.39 -14.00
CA ASP A 60 3.05 -10.58 -15.08
C ASP A 60 1.80 -9.78 -14.63
N MET A 61 1.80 -9.33 -13.39
CA MET A 61 0.71 -8.56 -12.77
C MET A 61 0.98 -7.05 -12.78
N TYR A 62 2.24 -6.64 -12.93
CA TYR A 62 2.69 -5.27 -12.69
C TYR A 62 1.97 -4.25 -13.56
N ASP A 63 2.00 -4.43 -14.88
CA ASP A 63 1.44 -3.46 -15.82
C ASP A 63 -0.08 -3.39 -15.72
N ALA A 64 -0.75 -4.54 -15.61
CA ALA A 64 -2.20 -4.60 -15.47
C ALA A 64 -2.71 -3.96 -14.17
N LEU A 65 -1.99 -4.16 -13.07
CA LEU A 65 -2.33 -3.53 -11.79
C LEU A 65 -2.08 -2.03 -11.81
N LYS A 66 -0.95 -1.61 -12.39
CA LYS A 66 -0.63 -0.19 -12.59
C LYS A 66 -1.69 0.52 -13.43
N GLU A 67 -2.09 -0.07 -14.55
CA GLU A 67 -3.13 0.47 -15.43
C GLU A 67 -4.45 0.67 -14.68
N LYS A 68 -4.91 -0.30 -13.89
CA LYS A 68 -6.13 -0.16 -13.07
C LYS A 68 -6.02 1.02 -12.09
N ILE A 69 -4.87 1.19 -11.44
CA ILE A 69 -4.62 2.31 -10.51
C ILE A 69 -4.66 3.65 -11.26
N GLU A 70 -4.00 3.75 -12.41
CA GLU A 70 -3.97 4.96 -13.24
C GLU A 70 -5.35 5.31 -13.82
N GLN A 71 -6.22 4.32 -14.02
CA GLN A 71 -7.61 4.50 -14.45
C GLN A 71 -8.53 4.94 -13.28
N GLY A 72 -8.01 5.13 -12.08
CA GLY A 72 -8.74 5.66 -10.93
C GLY A 72 -9.34 4.61 -10.00
N MET A 73 -8.86 3.35 -10.06
CA MET A 73 -9.25 2.34 -9.08
C MET A 73 -8.86 2.81 -7.67
N PRO A 74 -9.78 2.84 -6.70
CA PRO A 74 -9.47 3.19 -5.31
C PRO A 74 -8.43 2.25 -4.71
N VAL A 75 -7.42 2.81 -4.03
CA VAL A 75 -6.34 2.03 -3.41
C VAL A 75 -6.14 2.43 -1.96
N LEU A 76 -6.13 1.44 -1.07
CA LEU A 76 -5.60 1.57 0.28
C LEU A 76 -4.20 0.93 0.33
N ALA A 77 -3.19 1.70 0.72
CA ALA A 77 -1.81 1.23 0.76
C ALA A 77 -1.19 1.46 2.14
N THR A 78 -0.58 0.42 2.70
CA THR A 78 0.09 0.48 4.00
C THR A 78 1.57 0.11 3.88
N CYS A 79 2.45 0.84 4.57
CA CYS A 79 3.88 0.57 4.67
C CYS A 79 4.54 0.26 3.29
N ALA A 80 4.79 -1.00 2.94
CA ALA A 80 5.36 -1.40 1.65
C ALA A 80 4.44 -1.01 0.48
N GLY A 81 3.12 -1.08 0.65
CA GLY A 81 2.15 -0.62 -0.35
C GLY A 81 2.30 0.87 -0.67
N LEU A 82 2.53 1.73 0.34
CA LEU A 82 2.84 3.14 0.12
C LEU A 82 4.12 3.31 -0.72
N ILE A 83 5.16 2.52 -0.44
CA ILE A 83 6.41 2.55 -1.21
C ILE A 83 6.19 2.14 -2.67
N LEU A 84 5.30 1.17 -2.92
CA LEU A 84 4.93 0.78 -4.30
C LEU A 84 4.25 1.92 -5.07
N LEU A 85 3.43 2.73 -4.41
CA LEU A 85 2.73 3.85 -5.04
C LEU A 85 3.59 5.11 -5.20
N ALA A 86 4.57 5.35 -4.30
CA ALA A 86 5.35 6.57 -4.25
C ALA A 86 6.02 6.90 -5.59
N GLU A 87 5.89 8.13 -6.02
CA GLU A 87 6.54 8.65 -7.24
C GLU A 87 8.05 8.74 -7.06
N GLU A 88 8.52 9.03 -5.84
CA GLU A 88 9.93 9.15 -5.51
C GLU A 88 10.28 8.45 -4.20
N LEU A 89 11.48 7.89 -4.15
CA LEU A 89 12.10 7.39 -2.92
C LEU A 89 13.37 8.18 -2.67
N SER A 90 13.49 8.86 -1.51
CA SER A 90 14.64 9.75 -1.24
C SER A 90 15.94 9.00 -0.95
N ASN A 91 15.85 7.73 -0.59
CA ASN A 91 17.00 6.89 -0.24
C ASN A 91 17.11 5.61 -1.08
N ASP A 92 16.44 5.57 -2.24
CA ASP A 92 16.51 4.45 -3.20
C ASP A 92 16.20 4.98 -4.60
N ASP A 93 16.96 4.56 -5.60
CA ASP A 93 16.72 4.93 -7.01
C ASP A 93 15.60 4.08 -7.66
N LYS A 94 15.19 3.00 -6.99
CA LYS A 94 14.13 2.12 -7.49
C LYS A 94 12.79 2.77 -7.32
N ARG A 95 11.98 2.65 -8.37
CA ARG A 95 10.58 3.06 -8.38
C ARG A 95 9.72 1.89 -8.79
N HIS A 96 8.51 1.87 -8.28
CA HIS A 96 7.51 0.87 -8.64
C HIS A 96 6.40 1.52 -9.48
N PHE A 97 5.15 1.53 -9.02
CA PHE A 97 4.04 2.10 -9.79
C PHE A 97 4.18 3.60 -10.05
N ALA A 98 4.71 4.34 -9.09
CA ALA A 98 4.93 5.79 -9.18
C ALA A 98 3.63 6.56 -9.54
N THR A 99 2.52 6.21 -8.92
CA THR A 99 1.19 6.75 -9.19
C THR A 99 0.69 7.71 -8.10
N LEU A 100 1.37 7.79 -6.96
CA LEU A 100 1.07 8.71 -5.87
C LEU A 100 2.16 9.80 -5.80
N PRO A 101 1.82 11.10 -5.97
CA PRO A 101 2.80 12.18 -6.04
C PRO A 101 3.35 12.55 -4.65
N VAL A 102 4.11 11.65 -4.07
CA VAL A 102 4.82 11.80 -2.79
C VAL A 102 6.27 11.35 -2.92
N CYS A 103 7.14 11.93 -2.08
CA CYS A 103 8.48 11.42 -1.85
C CYS A 103 8.52 10.68 -0.51
N VAL A 104 8.98 9.44 -0.53
CA VAL A 104 8.99 8.55 0.63
C VAL A 104 10.42 8.13 0.97
N LYS A 105 10.77 8.13 2.25
CA LYS A 105 11.98 7.52 2.78
C LYS A 105 11.69 6.14 3.34
N ARG A 106 12.34 5.13 2.79
CA ARG A 106 12.22 3.75 3.26
C ARG A 106 12.96 3.56 4.58
N ASN A 107 12.43 2.70 5.48
CA ASN A 107 13.04 2.36 6.77
C ASN A 107 13.44 3.61 7.58
N ALA A 108 12.65 4.66 7.54
CA ALA A 108 13.01 5.97 8.09
C ALA A 108 13.18 5.97 9.60
N TYR A 109 12.49 5.08 10.30
CA TYR A 109 12.56 4.92 11.75
C TYR A 109 13.56 3.83 12.21
N GLY A 110 14.47 3.40 11.31
CA GLY A 110 15.56 2.51 11.63
C GLY A 110 15.18 1.02 11.77
N ARG A 111 15.91 0.30 12.62
CA ARG A 111 15.71 -1.12 12.85
C ARG A 111 14.42 -1.37 13.66
N GLN A 112 14.02 -2.63 13.83
CA GLN A 112 12.80 -3.06 14.56
C GLN A 112 12.64 -2.45 15.95
N LEU A 113 13.73 -2.03 16.61
CA LEU A 113 13.73 -1.28 17.88
C LEU A 113 13.18 0.16 17.74
N GLY A 114 13.01 0.68 16.54
CA GLY A 114 12.41 1.98 16.24
C GLY A 114 10.88 1.93 16.04
N SER A 115 10.25 0.79 16.29
CA SER A 115 8.78 0.70 16.25
C SER A 115 8.19 1.43 17.46
N PHE A 116 7.11 2.18 17.25
CA PHE A 116 6.46 2.97 18.30
C PHE A 116 4.95 3.08 18.07
N HIS A 117 4.27 3.38 19.15
CA HIS A 117 2.85 3.74 19.17
C HIS A 117 2.71 5.25 19.29
N TYR A 118 1.74 5.83 18.58
CA TYR A 118 1.40 7.25 18.65
C TYR A 118 -0.10 7.45 18.49
N ASP A 119 -0.71 8.15 19.45
CA ASP A 119 -2.09 8.62 19.32
C ASP A 119 -2.09 9.97 18.61
N GLY A 120 -2.50 9.99 17.35
CA GLY A 120 -2.49 11.18 16.50
C GLY A 120 -3.87 11.58 16.03
N GLU A 121 -4.06 12.86 15.80
CA GLU A 121 -5.29 13.36 15.20
C GLU A 121 -5.29 13.11 13.68
N ILE A 122 -6.37 12.50 13.19
CA ILE A 122 -6.62 12.32 11.77
C ILE A 122 -7.81 13.20 11.40
N LYS A 123 -7.64 14.05 10.40
CA LYS A 123 -8.68 14.96 9.91
C LYS A 123 -9.96 14.19 9.56
N GLY A 124 -11.05 14.54 10.22
CA GLY A 124 -12.35 13.91 10.01
C GLY A 124 -12.62 12.62 10.81
N LEU A 125 -11.60 12.06 11.48
CA LEU A 125 -11.71 10.85 12.30
C LEU A 125 -11.43 11.10 13.79
N GLY A 126 -10.72 12.21 14.12
CA GLY A 126 -10.30 12.51 15.49
C GLY A 126 -9.03 11.77 15.89
N VAL A 127 -8.81 11.61 17.19
CA VAL A 127 -7.62 10.92 17.73
C VAL A 127 -7.74 9.42 17.46
N TYR A 128 -6.70 8.87 16.84
CA TYR A 128 -6.62 7.46 16.45
C TYR A 128 -5.28 6.85 16.85
N PRO A 129 -5.26 5.62 17.41
CA PRO A 129 -4.04 4.91 17.74
C PRO A 129 -3.34 4.42 16.47
N MET A 130 -2.09 4.81 16.28
CA MET A 130 -1.25 4.46 15.13
C MET A 130 -0.04 3.66 15.56
N GLU A 131 0.19 2.54 14.87
CA GLU A 131 1.34 1.66 15.10
C GLU A 131 2.35 1.81 13.95
N PHE A 132 3.56 2.18 14.28
CA PHE A 132 4.65 2.36 13.33
C PHE A 132 5.70 1.26 13.50
N ILE A 133 5.72 0.29 12.59
CA ILE A 133 6.64 -0.86 12.61
C ILE A 133 7.59 -0.72 11.42
N ARG A 134 8.84 -0.33 11.67
CA ARG A 134 9.84 -0.05 10.61
C ARG A 134 9.26 0.80 9.47
N ALA A 135 8.43 1.75 9.83
CA ALA A 135 7.60 2.48 8.90
C ALA A 135 8.44 3.29 7.88
N PRO A 136 7.95 3.45 6.65
CA PRO A 136 8.41 4.51 5.77
C PRO A 136 7.94 5.86 6.32
N TYR A 137 8.59 6.92 5.86
CA TYR A 137 8.23 8.31 6.18
C TYR A 137 7.95 9.07 4.89
N ILE A 138 6.84 9.83 4.84
CA ILE A 138 6.55 10.73 3.72
C ILE A 138 7.31 12.02 3.98
N GLU A 139 8.37 12.28 3.20
CA GLU A 139 9.20 13.48 3.35
C GLU A 139 8.56 14.71 2.72
N SER A 140 7.85 14.54 1.61
CA SER A 140 7.14 15.61 0.94
C SER A 140 5.95 15.10 0.13
N VAL A 141 4.97 15.97 -0.04
CA VAL A 141 3.80 15.76 -0.88
C VAL A 141 3.77 16.79 -1.99
N LYS A 142 3.32 16.42 -3.18
CA LYS A 142 3.11 17.34 -4.31
C LYS A 142 1.67 17.86 -4.34
N PRO A 143 1.37 18.89 -5.12
CA PRO A 143 0.00 19.38 -5.29
C PRO A 143 -0.96 18.26 -5.70
N GLY A 144 -2.16 18.26 -5.08
CA GLY A 144 -3.18 17.24 -5.30
C GLY A 144 -3.21 16.13 -4.24
N VAL A 145 -2.22 16.08 -3.34
CA VAL A 145 -2.23 15.18 -2.17
C VAL A 145 -2.75 15.94 -0.96
N GLU A 146 -3.76 15.40 -0.30
CA GLU A 146 -4.28 15.90 0.97
C GLU A 146 -3.68 15.09 2.14
N ILE A 147 -3.24 15.80 3.16
CA ILE A 147 -2.81 15.22 4.44
C ILE A 147 -4.03 15.26 5.38
N LEU A 148 -4.40 14.11 5.93
CA LEU A 148 -5.56 13.94 6.82
C LEU A 148 -5.22 14.09 8.29
#